data_a30337c9aada47b649313c5230c7727c
#
_entry.id   a30337c9aada47b649313c5230c7727c
#
_cell.length_a   1.000
_cell.length_b   1.000
_cell.length_c   1.000
_cell.angle_alpha   90.00
_cell.angle_beta   90.00
_cell.angle_gamma   90.00
#
_symmetry.space_group_name_H-M   'P 1'
#
loop_
_entity.id
_entity.type
_entity.pdbx_description
1 polymer ?
#
loop_
_entity_poly.entity_id
_entity_poly.type
_entity_poly.pdbx_seq_one_letter_code
_entity_poly.pdbx_strand_id
1 'polypeptide(L)'
;MQPTLLLLIAMTPDNVAQIAEHFHVIHAPTRAERDAAIARHGQDVRIVLTNGSTGLTGAEIAAMPKLELACALGAGYENIDVEAARARGVAVANGAGTNDACVADHAFGLLLATVRGIPKLDRSTRNGVWRDDIPLQPGVCGKRLGIVGLGTIGMQIARRAAGFDMQIGYHNRKPREGVSYRYFDALKDMADWADFLIVATPGGAQTKHLVDQTILEALGPNGYVVNIARGSVVDTAALEAAIRAGKLGGAGLDVYESEPKPPAGLLDLEQVVLTPHIAGWSPESVQATVDRFLENARGHLAGTGVVSPV
;
A
#
# COMPACT_ATOMS: atom_id res chain seq x y z
N MET A 1 -9.00 19.62 -29.89
CA MET A 1 -7.59 19.44 -29.48
C MET A 1 -7.63 18.62 -28.19
N GLN A 2 -6.84 17.54 -28.10
CA GLN A 2 -6.78 16.71 -26.90
C GLN A 2 -6.21 17.50 -25.73
N PRO A 3 -6.72 17.33 -24.47
CA PRO A 3 -6.16 17.96 -23.30
C PRO A 3 -4.72 17.48 -23.05
N THR A 4 -3.85 18.38 -22.59
CA THR A 4 -2.46 18.03 -22.25
C THR A 4 -2.41 17.36 -20.88
N LEU A 5 -1.87 16.14 -20.84
CA LEU A 5 -1.63 15.33 -19.65
C LEU A 5 -0.13 15.26 -19.36
N LEU A 6 0.28 15.58 -18.14
CA LEU A 6 1.61 15.30 -17.62
C LEU A 6 1.58 14.00 -16.83
N LEU A 7 2.27 12.97 -17.33
CA LEU A 7 2.38 11.63 -16.71
C LEU A 7 3.72 11.53 -15.96
N LEU A 8 3.67 11.46 -14.64
CA LEU A 8 4.83 11.56 -13.74
C LEU A 8 5.38 10.22 -13.23
N ILE A 9 4.81 9.11 -13.68
CA ILE A 9 5.17 7.76 -13.20
C ILE A 9 5.52 6.85 -14.35
N ALA A 10 6.36 5.85 -14.09
CA ALA A 10 6.65 4.81 -15.07
C ALA A 10 5.41 3.94 -15.29
N MET A 11 5.10 3.66 -16.54
CA MET A 11 4.00 2.79 -16.97
C MET A 11 4.46 1.93 -18.16
N THR A 12 3.75 0.85 -18.42
CA THR A 12 4.02 0.04 -19.62
C THR A 12 3.70 0.82 -20.89
N PRO A 13 4.38 0.55 -22.00
CA PRO A 13 4.07 1.20 -23.28
C PRO A 13 2.60 1.09 -23.68
N ASP A 14 1.96 -0.05 -23.42
CA ASP A 14 0.55 -0.28 -23.76
C ASP A 14 -0.39 0.62 -22.96
N ASN A 15 -0.14 0.78 -21.65
CA ASN A 15 -0.93 1.69 -20.82
C ASN A 15 -0.74 3.15 -21.23
N VAL A 16 0.50 3.56 -21.59
CA VAL A 16 0.75 4.91 -22.11
C VAL A 16 0.03 5.12 -23.43
N ALA A 17 0.04 4.13 -24.33
CA ALA A 17 -0.66 4.19 -25.60
C ALA A 17 -2.19 4.31 -25.42
N GLN A 18 -2.77 3.52 -24.51
CA GLN A 18 -4.20 3.61 -24.16
C GLN A 18 -4.57 5.02 -23.66
N ILE A 19 -3.75 5.62 -22.81
CA ILE A 19 -3.97 6.99 -22.31
C ILE A 19 -3.82 8.01 -23.45
N ALA A 20 -2.85 7.81 -24.34
CA ALA A 20 -2.58 8.70 -25.48
C ALA A 20 -3.70 8.72 -26.54
N GLU A 21 -4.60 7.73 -26.56
CA GLU A 21 -5.82 7.79 -27.38
C GLU A 21 -6.73 8.97 -27.00
N HIS A 22 -6.65 9.44 -25.74
CA HIS A 22 -7.53 10.46 -25.19
C HIS A 22 -6.83 11.78 -24.88
N PHE A 23 -5.51 11.77 -24.69
CA PHE A 23 -4.73 12.92 -24.22
C PHE A 23 -3.47 13.14 -25.05
N HIS A 24 -3.02 14.41 -25.11
CA HIS A 24 -1.66 14.72 -25.50
C HIS A 24 -0.74 14.46 -24.31
N VAL A 25 -0.07 13.29 -24.29
CA VAL A 25 0.72 12.80 -23.15
C VAL A 25 2.15 13.35 -23.19
N ILE A 26 2.55 14.00 -22.10
CA ILE A 26 3.94 14.34 -21.80
C ILE A 26 4.40 13.38 -20.68
N HIS A 27 5.22 12.40 -21.04
CA HIS A 27 5.71 11.38 -20.10
C HIS A 27 7.04 11.80 -19.50
N ALA A 28 7.09 11.96 -18.17
CA ALA A 28 8.23 12.49 -17.42
C ALA A 28 8.39 11.72 -16.08
N PRO A 29 8.78 10.43 -16.12
CA PRO A 29 8.78 9.56 -14.93
C PRO A 29 9.92 9.82 -13.94
N THR A 30 10.99 10.51 -14.37
CA THR A 30 12.11 10.86 -13.48
C THR A 30 12.01 12.30 -12.98
N ARG A 31 12.66 12.61 -11.86
CA ARG A 31 12.66 13.97 -11.29
C ARG A 31 13.17 15.01 -12.29
N ALA A 32 14.26 14.72 -13.00
CA ALA A 32 14.85 15.64 -13.98
C ALA A 32 13.92 15.89 -15.17
N GLU A 33 13.28 14.83 -15.70
CA GLU A 33 12.29 14.95 -16.78
C GLU A 33 11.06 15.74 -16.33
N ARG A 34 10.58 15.50 -15.11
CA ARG A 34 9.45 16.21 -14.50
C ARG A 34 9.72 17.71 -14.41
N ASP A 35 10.87 18.09 -13.86
CA ASP A 35 11.25 19.49 -13.73
C ASP A 35 11.36 20.18 -15.11
N ALA A 36 11.98 19.50 -16.09
CA ALA A 36 12.09 19.99 -17.47
C ALA A 36 10.72 20.07 -18.17
N ALA A 37 9.85 19.07 -17.98
CA ALA A 37 8.52 19.06 -18.58
C ALA A 37 7.63 20.18 -18.01
N ILE A 38 7.65 20.42 -16.70
CA ILE A 38 6.90 21.52 -16.08
C ILE A 38 7.43 22.87 -16.57
N ALA A 39 8.76 23.08 -16.64
CA ALA A 39 9.35 24.31 -17.13
C ALA A 39 8.95 24.60 -18.58
N ARG A 40 8.91 23.57 -19.44
CA ARG A 40 8.66 23.73 -20.88
C ARG A 40 7.17 23.76 -21.24
N HIS A 41 6.35 22.98 -20.56
CA HIS A 41 4.96 22.71 -20.94
C HIS A 41 3.93 23.07 -19.87
N GLY A 42 4.36 23.47 -18.66
CA GLY A 42 3.48 23.70 -17.52
C GLY A 42 2.31 24.64 -17.81
N GLN A 43 2.50 25.62 -18.72
CA GLN A 43 1.46 26.57 -19.13
C GLN A 43 0.27 25.91 -19.85
N ASP A 44 0.42 24.70 -20.38
CA ASP A 44 -0.61 24.01 -21.16
C ASP A 44 -1.11 22.72 -20.50
N VAL A 45 -0.48 22.27 -19.40
CA VAL A 45 -0.90 21.09 -18.66
C VAL A 45 -2.26 21.32 -18.01
N ARG A 46 -3.23 20.48 -18.34
CA ARG A 46 -4.57 20.47 -17.73
C ARG A 46 -4.76 19.34 -16.75
N ILE A 47 -4.09 18.21 -16.95
CA ILE A 47 -4.25 17.02 -16.12
C ILE A 47 -2.87 16.51 -15.72
N VAL A 48 -2.72 16.06 -14.46
CA VAL A 48 -1.54 15.33 -13.97
C VAL A 48 -1.97 13.93 -13.55
N LEU A 49 -1.22 12.92 -14.03
CA LEU A 49 -1.30 11.56 -13.51
C LEU A 49 0.00 11.22 -12.76
N THR A 50 -0.14 10.94 -11.48
CA THR A 50 0.95 10.60 -10.55
C THR A 50 0.59 9.36 -9.72
N ASN A 51 1.24 9.11 -8.59
CA ASN A 51 0.86 8.14 -7.57
C ASN A 51 1.16 8.68 -6.17
N GLY A 52 0.79 7.94 -5.13
CA GLY A 52 1.00 8.35 -3.74
C GLY A 52 2.47 8.55 -3.37
N SER A 53 3.40 7.79 -3.94
CA SER A 53 4.84 7.90 -3.67
C SER A 53 5.49 9.08 -4.39
N THR A 54 5.18 9.27 -5.66
CA THR A 54 5.70 10.37 -6.50
C THR A 54 5.09 11.72 -6.11
N GLY A 55 3.79 11.75 -5.88
CA GLY A 55 3.06 12.94 -5.43
C GLY A 55 3.00 14.09 -6.42
N LEU A 56 2.57 15.25 -5.92
CA LEU A 56 2.53 16.52 -6.62
C LEU A 56 2.57 17.67 -5.60
N THR A 57 3.64 18.46 -5.59
CA THR A 57 3.84 19.53 -4.61
C THR A 57 3.04 20.78 -4.95
N GLY A 58 2.78 21.63 -3.93
CA GLY A 58 2.11 22.91 -4.13
C GLY A 58 2.86 23.84 -5.10
N ALA A 59 4.20 23.81 -5.10
CA ALA A 59 5.02 24.59 -6.04
C ALA A 59 4.83 24.13 -7.50
N GLU A 60 4.74 22.82 -7.73
CA GLU A 60 4.47 22.25 -9.07
C GLU A 60 3.05 22.56 -9.51
N ILE A 61 2.07 22.47 -8.61
CA ILE A 61 0.68 22.88 -8.86
C ILE A 61 0.66 24.36 -9.28
N ALA A 62 1.41 25.23 -8.57
CA ALA A 62 1.48 26.66 -8.89
C ALA A 62 2.10 26.95 -10.25
N ALA A 63 3.07 26.12 -10.70
CA ALA A 63 3.73 26.25 -11.99
C ALA A 63 2.85 25.84 -13.19
N MET A 64 1.68 25.23 -12.96
CA MET A 64 0.74 24.77 -13.99
C MET A 64 -0.59 25.53 -13.92
N PRO A 65 -0.69 26.74 -14.46
CA PRO A 65 -1.85 27.62 -14.27
C PRO A 65 -3.16 27.07 -14.82
N LYS A 66 -3.11 26.20 -15.84
CA LYS A 66 -4.29 25.54 -16.43
C LYS A 66 -4.61 24.18 -15.84
N LEU A 67 -3.88 23.74 -14.77
CA LEU A 67 -4.14 22.47 -14.13
C LEU A 67 -5.54 22.49 -13.49
N GLU A 68 -6.36 21.51 -13.82
CA GLU A 68 -7.74 21.36 -13.35
C GLU A 68 -8.00 20.01 -12.65
N LEU A 69 -7.15 18.98 -12.93
CA LEU A 69 -7.29 17.66 -12.35
C LEU A 69 -5.92 17.03 -12.04
N ALA A 70 -5.73 16.56 -10.81
CA ALA A 70 -4.61 15.73 -10.40
C ALA A 70 -5.12 14.35 -9.97
N CYS A 71 -4.65 13.28 -10.62
CA CYS A 71 -5.02 11.90 -10.29
C CYS A 71 -3.82 11.13 -9.73
N ALA A 72 -4.04 10.40 -8.63
CA ALA A 72 -3.14 9.35 -8.18
C ALA A 72 -3.53 8.01 -8.82
N LEU A 73 -2.62 7.34 -9.47
CA LEU A 73 -2.78 5.95 -9.90
C LEU A 73 -2.67 5.05 -8.66
N GLY A 74 -3.72 4.32 -8.32
CA GLY A 74 -3.83 3.58 -7.06
C GLY A 74 -4.51 4.36 -5.93
N ALA A 75 -4.61 3.75 -4.75
CA ALA A 75 -5.37 4.31 -3.62
C ALA A 75 -4.62 5.42 -2.87
N GLY A 76 -3.29 5.35 -2.81
CA GLY A 76 -2.45 6.31 -2.09
C GLY A 76 -2.32 7.65 -2.80
N TYR A 77 -2.37 8.75 -2.03
CA TYR A 77 -2.22 10.12 -2.53
C TYR A 77 -1.47 11.03 -1.53
N GLU A 78 -0.79 10.45 -0.57
CA GLU A 78 -0.21 11.11 0.60
C GLU A 78 0.76 12.25 0.25
N ASN A 79 1.45 12.16 -0.89
CA ASN A 79 2.40 13.16 -1.36
C ASN A 79 1.80 14.12 -2.41
N ILE A 80 0.48 14.11 -2.62
CA ILE A 80 -0.22 15.17 -3.36
C ILE A 80 -0.61 16.26 -2.37
N ASP A 81 -0.21 17.50 -2.64
CA ASP A 81 -0.63 18.66 -1.85
C ASP A 81 -2.10 19.02 -2.16
N VAL A 82 -2.99 18.29 -1.48
CA VAL A 82 -4.45 18.41 -1.67
C VAL A 82 -4.95 19.82 -1.28
N GLU A 83 -4.33 20.44 -0.27
CA GLU A 83 -4.72 21.78 0.16
C GLU A 83 -4.36 22.83 -0.89
N ALA A 84 -3.14 22.77 -1.43
CA ALA A 84 -2.73 23.64 -2.52
C ALA A 84 -3.59 23.42 -3.79
N ALA A 85 -3.94 22.16 -4.10
CA ALA A 85 -4.84 21.84 -5.21
C ALA A 85 -6.23 22.46 -4.99
N ARG A 86 -6.81 22.27 -3.81
CA ARG A 86 -8.14 22.82 -3.44
C ARG A 86 -8.15 24.35 -3.48
N ALA A 87 -7.11 25.00 -2.97
CA ALA A 87 -7.00 26.46 -2.99
C ALA A 87 -7.00 27.06 -4.40
N ARG A 88 -6.68 26.24 -5.43
CA ARG A 88 -6.68 26.64 -6.85
C ARG A 88 -7.84 26.05 -7.66
N GLY A 89 -8.79 25.39 -7.02
CA GLY A 89 -9.91 24.74 -7.70
C GLY A 89 -9.51 23.51 -8.52
N VAL A 90 -8.33 22.93 -8.28
CA VAL A 90 -7.87 21.69 -8.92
C VAL A 90 -8.54 20.51 -8.23
N ALA A 91 -9.28 19.71 -9.01
CA ALA A 91 -9.85 18.47 -8.50
C ALA A 91 -8.74 17.43 -8.23
N VAL A 92 -8.88 16.68 -7.13
CA VAL A 92 -7.97 15.57 -6.82
C VAL A 92 -8.78 14.28 -6.79
N ALA A 93 -8.28 13.25 -7.48
CA ALA A 93 -8.89 11.93 -7.52
C ALA A 93 -7.82 10.84 -7.36
N ASN A 94 -8.25 9.62 -6.99
CA ASN A 94 -7.35 8.48 -6.86
C ASN A 94 -7.94 7.20 -7.47
N GLY A 95 -7.18 6.11 -7.43
CA GLY A 95 -7.59 4.80 -7.90
C GLY A 95 -8.19 3.93 -6.78
N ALA A 96 -8.88 4.49 -5.79
CA ALA A 96 -9.45 3.71 -4.70
C ALA A 96 -10.36 2.59 -5.21
N GLY A 97 -10.24 1.40 -4.63
CA GLY A 97 -11.03 0.22 -4.96
C GLY A 97 -10.53 -0.60 -6.16
N THR A 98 -9.52 -0.14 -6.89
CA THR A 98 -9.06 -0.81 -8.11
C THR A 98 -8.06 -1.95 -7.86
N ASN A 99 -7.35 -1.92 -6.73
CA ASN A 99 -6.32 -2.89 -6.38
C ASN A 99 -6.59 -3.64 -5.06
N ASP A 100 -7.73 -3.42 -4.42
CA ASP A 100 -8.03 -3.94 -3.08
C ASP A 100 -7.91 -5.47 -2.99
N ALA A 101 -8.38 -6.19 -4.01
CA ALA A 101 -8.31 -7.64 -4.05
C ALA A 101 -6.86 -8.12 -4.19
N CYS A 102 -6.09 -7.52 -5.09
CA CYS A 102 -4.67 -7.84 -5.30
C CYS A 102 -3.85 -7.61 -4.03
N VAL A 103 -4.04 -6.47 -3.38
CA VAL A 103 -3.35 -6.14 -2.10
C VAL A 103 -3.72 -7.15 -1.01
N ALA A 104 -4.98 -7.55 -0.93
CA ALA A 104 -5.41 -8.54 0.06
C ALA A 104 -4.86 -9.94 -0.23
N ASP A 105 -4.75 -10.35 -1.51
CA ASP A 105 -4.09 -11.59 -1.91
C ASP A 105 -2.62 -11.58 -1.51
N HIS A 106 -1.93 -10.48 -1.80
CA HIS A 106 -0.52 -10.31 -1.45
C HIS A 106 -0.28 -10.33 0.06
N ALA A 107 -1.16 -9.71 0.86
CA ALA A 107 -1.10 -9.74 2.32
C ALA A 107 -1.17 -11.20 2.85
N PHE A 108 -2.04 -12.03 2.28
CA PHE A 108 -2.10 -13.46 2.59
C PHE A 108 -0.88 -14.22 2.09
N GLY A 109 -0.38 -13.88 0.90
CA GLY A 109 0.89 -14.42 0.39
C GLY A 109 2.05 -14.17 1.37
N LEU A 110 2.20 -12.94 1.86
CA LEU A 110 3.20 -12.58 2.87
C LEU A 110 2.97 -13.30 4.19
N LEU A 111 1.72 -13.36 4.70
CA LEU A 111 1.38 -14.08 5.92
C LEU A 111 1.82 -15.54 5.84
N LEU A 112 1.41 -16.25 4.79
CA LEU A 112 1.75 -17.66 4.58
C LEU A 112 3.25 -17.86 4.39
N ALA A 113 3.89 -17.01 3.58
CA ALA A 113 5.33 -17.07 3.33
C ALA A 113 6.15 -16.91 4.61
N THR A 114 5.75 -15.96 5.47
CA THR A 114 6.45 -15.66 6.74
C THR A 114 6.19 -16.75 7.78
N VAL A 115 4.92 -17.04 8.09
CA VAL A 115 4.55 -18.00 9.14
C VAL A 115 5.04 -19.42 8.83
N ARG A 116 4.94 -19.83 7.55
CA ARG A 116 5.36 -21.15 7.10
C ARG A 116 6.85 -21.22 6.68
N GLY A 117 7.57 -20.08 6.72
CA GLY A 117 8.98 -20.01 6.36
C GLY A 117 9.25 -20.40 4.90
N ILE A 118 8.30 -20.18 3.98
CA ILE A 118 8.37 -20.72 2.59
C ILE A 118 9.66 -20.32 1.86
N PRO A 119 10.10 -19.04 1.87
CA PRO A 119 11.33 -18.65 1.16
C PRO A 119 12.59 -19.30 1.74
N LYS A 120 12.64 -19.49 3.07
CA LYS A 120 13.73 -20.18 3.74
C LYS A 120 13.75 -21.67 3.37
N LEU A 121 12.59 -22.32 3.39
CA LEU A 121 12.43 -23.73 3.07
C LEU A 121 12.75 -24.02 1.59
N ASP A 122 12.35 -23.15 0.66
CA ASP A 122 12.72 -23.26 -0.75
C ASP A 122 14.25 -23.24 -0.92
N ARG A 123 14.93 -22.27 -0.29
CA ARG A 123 16.42 -22.20 -0.32
C ARG A 123 17.06 -23.45 0.27
N SER A 124 16.56 -23.91 1.43
CA SER A 124 17.10 -25.11 2.09
C SER A 124 16.94 -26.35 1.22
N THR A 125 15.76 -26.54 0.61
CA THR A 125 15.49 -27.69 -0.28
C THR A 125 16.39 -27.68 -1.51
N ARG A 126 16.59 -26.52 -2.14
CA ARG A 126 17.54 -26.37 -3.27
C ARG A 126 18.98 -26.68 -2.90
N ASN A 127 19.34 -26.51 -1.62
CA ASN A 127 20.64 -26.86 -1.06
C ASN A 127 20.71 -28.31 -0.51
N GLY A 128 19.71 -29.16 -0.79
CA GLY A 128 19.69 -30.57 -0.43
C GLY A 128 19.25 -30.88 1.00
N VAL A 129 18.79 -29.89 1.76
CA VAL A 129 18.25 -30.11 3.12
C VAL A 129 16.85 -30.72 3.04
N TRP A 130 16.62 -31.80 3.79
CA TRP A 130 15.35 -32.50 3.83
C TRP A 130 14.63 -32.30 5.17
N ARG A 131 13.35 -32.64 5.22
CA ARG A 131 12.43 -32.37 6.34
C ARG A 131 12.93 -32.82 7.72
N ASP A 132 13.75 -33.87 7.77
CA ASP A 132 14.20 -34.44 9.05
C ASP A 132 15.17 -33.51 9.79
N ASP A 133 15.78 -32.57 9.05
CA ASP A 133 16.68 -31.53 9.58
C ASP A 133 15.96 -30.15 9.73
N ILE A 134 14.66 -30.09 9.49
CA ILE A 134 13.88 -28.85 9.49
C ILE A 134 12.94 -28.80 10.71
N PRO A 135 12.98 -27.74 11.53
CA PRO A 135 12.05 -27.58 12.64
C PRO A 135 10.61 -27.41 12.15
N LEU A 136 9.64 -27.84 12.95
CA LEU A 136 8.23 -27.67 12.67
C LEU A 136 7.86 -26.19 12.48
N GLN A 137 7.07 -25.92 11.44
CA GLN A 137 6.60 -24.57 11.14
C GLN A 137 5.17 -24.38 11.67
N PRO A 138 4.82 -23.19 12.24
CA PRO A 138 3.48 -22.90 12.71
C PRO A 138 2.42 -23.02 11.61
N GLY A 139 1.19 -23.36 11.97
CA GLY A 139 0.02 -23.30 11.09
C GLY A 139 -0.71 -21.96 11.21
N VAL A 140 -1.57 -21.67 10.22
CA VAL A 140 -2.40 -20.45 10.20
C VAL A 140 -3.89 -20.74 10.42
N CYS A 141 -4.35 -21.96 10.13
CA CYS A 141 -5.75 -22.35 10.26
C CYS A 141 -6.25 -22.25 11.70
N GLY A 142 -7.44 -21.70 11.89
CA GLY A 142 -8.09 -21.54 13.20
C GLY A 142 -7.48 -20.49 14.13
N LYS A 143 -6.46 -19.77 13.67
CA LYS A 143 -5.75 -18.76 14.46
C LYS A 143 -6.49 -17.42 14.52
N ARG A 144 -6.02 -16.51 15.36
CA ARG A 144 -6.61 -15.18 15.58
C ARG A 144 -5.87 -14.14 14.73
N LEU A 145 -6.61 -13.49 13.84
CA LEU A 145 -6.09 -12.42 13.00
C LEU A 145 -6.62 -11.07 13.47
N GLY A 146 -5.71 -10.17 13.85
CA GLY A 146 -5.97 -8.76 14.07
C GLY A 146 -5.73 -7.95 12.80
N ILE A 147 -6.72 -7.17 12.36
CA ILE A 147 -6.61 -6.27 11.20
C ILE A 147 -6.55 -4.84 11.69
N VAL A 148 -5.40 -4.19 11.48
CA VAL A 148 -5.21 -2.76 11.78
C VAL A 148 -5.69 -1.97 10.57
N GLY A 149 -6.94 -1.47 10.65
CA GLY A 149 -7.58 -0.79 9.53
C GLY A 149 -8.56 -1.69 8.75
N LEU A 150 -9.80 -1.79 9.21
CA LEU A 150 -10.87 -2.52 8.50
C LEU A 150 -11.56 -1.59 7.48
N GLY A 151 -10.78 -1.11 6.49
CA GLY A 151 -11.27 -0.40 5.30
C GLY A 151 -11.69 -1.38 4.20
N THR A 152 -11.62 -0.96 2.93
CA THR A 152 -11.93 -1.83 1.77
C THR A 152 -10.96 -3.00 1.66
N ILE A 153 -9.65 -2.75 1.74
CA ILE A 153 -8.61 -3.78 1.74
C ILE A 153 -8.74 -4.68 2.97
N GLY A 154 -8.91 -4.09 4.19
CA GLY A 154 -9.09 -4.87 5.41
C GLY A 154 -10.29 -5.82 5.35
N MET A 155 -11.39 -5.42 4.73
CA MET A 155 -12.54 -6.29 4.47
C MET A 155 -12.23 -7.43 3.50
N GLN A 156 -11.43 -7.18 2.47
CA GLN A 156 -10.98 -8.22 1.54
C GLN A 156 -10.03 -9.22 2.24
N ILE A 157 -9.17 -8.73 3.15
CA ILE A 157 -8.33 -9.57 4.01
C ILE A 157 -9.20 -10.43 4.94
N ALA A 158 -10.19 -9.84 5.62
CA ALA A 158 -11.11 -10.56 6.49
C ALA A 158 -11.86 -11.69 5.77
N ARG A 159 -12.29 -11.46 4.52
CA ARG A 159 -12.91 -12.47 3.67
C ARG A 159 -12.01 -13.67 3.40
N ARG A 160 -10.72 -13.42 3.14
CA ARG A 160 -9.71 -14.48 2.92
C ARG A 160 -9.43 -15.25 4.19
N ALA A 161 -9.35 -14.55 5.32
CA ALA A 161 -9.16 -15.15 6.65
C ALA A 161 -10.24 -16.16 7.01
N ALA A 162 -11.49 -15.90 6.61
CA ALA A 162 -12.60 -16.84 6.80
C ALA A 162 -12.35 -18.21 6.12
N GLY A 163 -11.68 -18.21 4.95
CA GLY A 163 -11.29 -19.45 4.27
C GLY A 163 -10.22 -20.28 4.99
N PHE A 164 -9.58 -19.70 6.01
CA PHE A 164 -8.63 -20.37 6.91
C PHE A 164 -9.22 -20.62 8.30
N ASP A 165 -10.53 -20.52 8.46
CA ASP A 165 -11.23 -20.67 9.74
C ASP A 165 -10.72 -19.75 10.84
N MET A 166 -10.12 -18.58 10.48
CA MET A 166 -9.55 -17.65 11.45
C MET A 166 -10.62 -16.90 12.23
N GLN A 167 -10.36 -16.64 13.50
CA GLN A 167 -11.09 -15.67 14.28
C GLN A 167 -10.59 -14.27 13.93
N ILE A 168 -11.51 -13.36 13.56
CA ILE A 168 -11.13 -12.04 13.04
C ILE A 168 -11.46 -10.97 14.09
N GLY A 169 -10.43 -10.19 14.43
CA GLY A 169 -10.55 -8.94 15.19
C GLY A 169 -10.04 -7.77 14.38
N TYR A 170 -10.50 -6.58 14.68
CA TYR A 170 -10.00 -5.37 14.02
C TYR A 170 -9.91 -4.18 14.96
N HIS A 171 -9.01 -3.26 14.61
CA HIS A 171 -8.88 -1.95 15.22
C HIS A 171 -9.07 -0.86 14.17
N ASN A 172 -9.96 0.08 14.45
CA ASN A 172 -10.20 1.33 13.70
C ASN A 172 -10.37 2.47 14.71
N ARG A 173 -10.29 3.72 14.26
CA ARG A 173 -10.63 4.90 15.09
C ARG A 173 -12.06 4.88 15.63
N LYS A 174 -12.97 4.20 14.93
CA LYS A 174 -14.37 3.97 15.32
C LYS A 174 -14.80 2.58 14.85
N PRO A 175 -15.73 1.93 15.55
CA PRO A 175 -16.33 0.68 15.06
C PRO A 175 -16.90 0.85 13.66
N ARG A 176 -16.76 -0.20 12.84
CA ARG A 176 -17.38 -0.26 11.51
C ARG A 176 -18.76 -0.87 11.61
N GLU A 177 -19.77 -0.16 11.12
CA GLU A 177 -21.13 -0.67 11.03
C GLU A 177 -21.27 -1.81 10.03
N GLY A 178 -22.22 -2.71 10.26
CA GLY A 178 -22.56 -3.81 9.36
C GLY A 178 -21.54 -4.95 9.32
N VAL A 179 -20.62 -5.05 10.31
CA VAL A 179 -19.67 -6.16 10.44
C VAL A 179 -19.84 -6.86 11.79
N SER A 180 -19.66 -8.19 11.79
CA SER A 180 -19.73 -9.04 12.99
C SER A 180 -18.38 -9.36 13.62
N TYR A 181 -17.28 -8.85 13.04
CA TYR A 181 -15.92 -9.07 13.57
C TYR A 181 -15.72 -8.35 14.89
N ARG A 182 -14.86 -8.91 15.74
CA ARG A 182 -14.57 -8.34 17.05
C ARG A 182 -13.83 -6.99 16.90
N TYR A 183 -14.45 -5.93 17.38
CA TYR A 183 -13.83 -4.61 17.48
C TYR A 183 -12.96 -4.51 18.73
N PHE A 184 -11.79 -3.89 18.58
CA PHE A 184 -10.90 -3.52 19.67
C PHE A 184 -10.68 -2.00 19.65
N ASP A 185 -11.06 -1.33 20.71
CA ASP A 185 -10.84 0.12 20.86
C ASP A 185 -9.35 0.44 21.04
N ALA A 186 -8.61 -0.38 21.80
CA ALA A 186 -7.18 -0.27 21.96
C ALA A 186 -6.44 -1.29 21.07
N LEU A 187 -5.48 -0.80 20.27
CA LEU A 187 -4.65 -1.65 19.41
C LEU A 187 -3.84 -2.67 20.21
N LYS A 188 -3.37 -2.28 21.41
CA LYS A 188 -2.63 -3.17 22.30
C LYS A 188 -3.45 -4.40 22.72
N ASP A 189 -4.72 -4.23 23.05
CA ASP A 189 -5.59 -5.35 23.45
C ASP A 189 -5.85 -6.29 22.27
N MET A 190 -5.89 -5.75 21.04
CA MET A 190 -5.95 -6.57 19.83
C MET A 190 -4.65 -7.35 19.63
N ALA A 191 -3.49 -6.73 19.85
CA ALA A 191 -2.19 -7.37 19.71
C ALA A 191 -2.02 -8.49 20.76
N ASP A 192 -2.39 -8.26 22.00
CA ASP A 192 -2.38 -9.29 23.06
C ASP A 192 -3.28 -10.49 22.74
N TRP A 193 -4.38 -10.25 22.03
CA TRP A 193 -5.32 -11.31 21.65
C TRP A 193 -4.89 -12.04 20.37
N ALA A 194 -4.24 -11.38 19.41
CA ALA A 194 -3.99 -11.90 18.07
C ALA A 194 -2.78 -12.86 18.04
N ASP A 195 -2.79 -13.79 17.10
CA ASP A 195 -1.61 -14.56 16.70
C ASP A 195 -0.91 -13.88 15.50
N PHE A 196 -1.67 -13.15 14.69
CA PHE A 196 -1.17 -12.40 13.53
C PHE A 196 -1.77 -11.00 13.50
N LEU A 197 -0.97 -10.00 13.09
CA LEU A 197 -1.45 -8.66 12.74
C LEU A 197 -1.22 -8.39 11.26
N ILE A 198 -2.25 -7.92 10.56
CA ILE A 198 -2.10 -7.35 9.21
C ILE A 198 -2.44 -5.86 9.26
N VAL A 199 -1.48 -5.03 8.82
CA VAL A 199 -1.59 -3.58 8.82
C VAL A 199 -2.08 -3.13 7.45
N ALA A 200 -3.28 -2.54 7.42
CA ALA A 200 -4.01 -2.10 6.22
C ALA A 200 -4.64 -0.70 6.40
N THR A 201 -4.05 0.13 7.26
CA THR A 201 -4.50 1.52 7.51
C THR A 201 -3.80 2.50 6.57
N PRO A 202 -4.39 3.64 6.21
CA PRO A 202 -3.68 4.70 5.49
C PRO A 202 -2.43 5.18 6.24
N GLY A 203 -1.43 5.65 5.52
CA GLY A 203 -0.29 6.37 6.09
C GLY A 203 -0.67 7.78 6.55
N GLY A 204 0.31 8.50 7.10
CA GLY A 204 0.17 9.88 7.54
C GLY A 204 0.54 10.09 9.01
N ALA A 205 0.50 11.34 9.47
CA ALA A 205 0.97 11.72 10.80
C ALA A 205 0.24 10.99 11.95
N GLN A 206 -1.05 10.68 11.78
CA GLN A 206 -1.86 10.01 12.81
C GLN A 206 -1.60 8.51 12.93
N THR A 207 -0.95 7.91 11.96
CA THR A 207 -0.65 6.47 11.91
C THR A 207 0.84 6.18 11.93
N LYS A 208 1.67 7.22 12.06
CA LYS A 208 3.13 7.05 12.17
C LYS A 208 3.45 6.24 13.43
N HIS A 209 4.21 5.14 13.23
CA HIS A 209 4.62 4.21 14.28
C HIS A 209 3.44 3.71 15.14
N LEU A 210 2.26 3.56 14.51
CA LEU A 210 1.08 3.01 15.18
C LEU A 210 1.35 1.59 15.71
N VAL A 211 2.17 0.81 14.99
CA VAL A 211 2.71 -0.46 15.43
C VAL A 211 4.14 -0.21 15.93
N ASP A 212 4.24 0.12 17.19
CA ASP A 212 5.47 0.43 17.92
C ASP A 212 5.97 -0.79 18.74
N GLN A 213 7.01 -0.59 19.54
CA GLN A 213 7.55 -1.60 20.43
C GLN A 213 6.49 -2.21 21.36
N THR A 214 5.58 -1.38 21.88
CA THR A 214 4.53 -1.85 22.82
C THR A 214 3.57 -2.84 22.16
N ILE A 215 3.21 -2.55 20.90
CA ILE A 215 2.31 -3.42 20.13
C ILE A 215 3.03 -4.72 19.72
N LEU A 216 4.29 -4.62 19.29
CA LEU A 216 5.10 -5.79 18.92
C LEU A 216 5.35 -6.72 20.11
N GLU A 217 5.64 -6.17 21.29
CA GLU A 217 5.81 -6.94 22.53
C GLU A 217 4.49 -7.58 22.98
N ALA A 218 3.35 -6.90 22.80
CA ALA A 218 2.03 -7.44 23.11
C ALA A 218 1.66 -8.63 22.20
N LEU A 219 2.02 -8.57 20.92
CA LEU A 219 1.82 -9.67 19.97
C LEU A 219 2.66 -10.90 20.33
N GLY A 220 3.84 -10.69 20.90
CA GLY A 220 4.66 -11.71 21.56
C GLY A 220 5.48 -12.60 20.62
N PRO A 221 6.27 -13.53 21.20
CA PRO A 221 7.33 -14.28 20.51
C PRO A 221 6.81 -15.27 19.46
N ASN A 222 5.54 -15.64 19.49
CA ASN A 222 4.89 -16.50 18.51
C ASN A 222 4.02 -15.70 17.52
N GLY A 223 4.00 -14.38 17.66
CA GLY A 223 3.22 -13.50 16.83
C GLY A 223 3.94 -13.10 15.54
N TYR A 224 3.17 -12.75 14.51
CA TYR A 224 3.70 -12.30 13.22
C TYR A 224 2.98 -11.04 12.77
N VAL A 225 3.72 -10.11 12.18
CA VAL A 225 3.16 -8.89 11.60
C VAL A 225 3.31 -8.87 10.08
N VAL A 226 2.27 -8.43 9.37
CA VAL A 226 2.31 -8.17 7.92
C VAL A 226 1.99 -6.71 7.70
N ASN A 227 2.83 -5.99 6.94
CA ASN A 227 2.57 -4.60 6.57
C ASN A 227 2.43 -4.44 5.05
N ILE A 228 1.21 -4.12 4.61
CA ILE A 228 0.86 -3.76 3.22
C ILE A 228 0.28 -2.34 3.14
N ALA A 229 0.46 -1.56 4.20
CA ALA A 229 -0.07 -0.20 4.32
C ALA A 229 0.93 0.85 3.82
N ARG A 230 1.74 1.39 4.75
CA ARG A 230 2.89 2.27 4.49
C ARG A 230 4.00 1.93 5.45
N GLY A 231 5.26 2.11 5.02
CA GLY A 231 6.43 1.84 5.86
C GLY A 231 6.38 2.56 7.20
N SER A 232 5.99 3.83 7.20
CA SER A 232 5.91 4.67 8.40
C SER A 232 4.90 4.21 9.47
N VAL A 233 4.02 3.26 9.17
CA VAL A 233 3.02 2.77 10.13
C VAL A 233 3.63 1.81 11.16
N VAL A 234 4.66 1.07 10.76
CA VAL A 234 5.41 0.16 11.64
C VAL A 234 6.77 0.80 11.95
N ASP A 235 7.11 0.88 13.22
CA ASP A 235 8.45 1.30 13.66
C ASP A 235 9.47 0.22 13.28
N THR A 236 10.25 0.49 12.22
CA THR A 236 11.21 -0.46 11.66
C THR A 236 12.31 -0.83 12.65
N ALA A 237 12.76 0.12 13.48
CA ALA A 237 13.81 -0.14 14.47
C ALA A 237 13.29 -1.01 15.63
N ALA A 238 12.06 -0.75 16.09
CA ALA A 238 11.41 -1.58 17.09
C ALA A 238 11.15 -3.00 16.57
N LEU A 239 10.74 -3.13 15.30
CA LEU A 239 10.53 -4.42 14.64
C LEU A 239 11.82 -5.24 14.57
N GLU A 240 12.92 -4.63 14.11
CA GLU A 240 14.25 -5.25 14.07
C GLU A 240 14.66 -5.74 15.47
N ALA A 241 14.56 -4.88 16.47
CA ALA A 241 14.94 -5.19 17.84
C ALA A 241 14.10 -6.35 18.41
N ALA A 242 12.77 -6.36 18.16
CA ALA A 242 11.87 -7.40 18.64
C ALA A 242 12.21 -8.77 18.02
N ILE A 243 12.46 -8.84 16.71
CA ILE A 243 12.81 -10.09 16.02
C ILE A 243 14.18 -10.59 16.48
N ARG A 244 15.21 -9.73 16.54
CA ARG A 244 16.56 -10.11 17.00
C ARG A 244 16.58 -10.61 18.44
N ALA A 245 15.72 -10.04 19.29
CA ALA A 245 15.57 -10.46 20.70
C ALA A 245 14.67 -11.70 20.89
N GLY A 246 14.10 -12.27 19.80
CA GLY A 246 13.17 -13.39 19.88
C GLY A 246 11.83 -13.04 20.54
N LYS A 247 11.49 -11.76 20.60
CA LYS A 247 10.22 -11.25 21.16
C LYS A 247 9.09 -11.21 20.13
N LEU A 248 9.40 -11.43 18.86
CA LEU A 248 8.45 -11.55 17.75
C LEU A 248 8.87 -12.69 16.83
N GLY A 249 7.91 -13.46 16.32
CA GLY A 249 8.13 -14.64 15.49
C GLY A 249 8.65 -14.29 14.09
N GLY A 250 8.18 -13.18 13.51
CA GLY A 250 8.64 -12.71 12.19
C GLY A 250 7.74 -11.64 11.59
N ALA A 251 8.12 -11.18 10.39
CA ALA A 251 7.39 -10.15 9.67
C ALA A 251 7.35 -10.37 8.16
N GLY A 252 6.23 -10.03 7.53
CA GLY A 252 6.06 -9.91 6.08
C GLY A 252 5.82 -8.46 5.69
N LEU A 253 6.72 -7.87 4.91
CA LEU A 253 6.66 -6.44 4.61
C LEU A 253 6.68 -6.21 3.11
N ASP A 254 5.71 -5.46 2.60
CA ASP A 254 5.70 -4.95 1.24
C ASP A 254 6.16 -3.50 1.18
N VAL A 255 6.14 -2.79 2.32
CA VAL A 255 6.42 -1.35 2.43
C VAL A 255 7.41 -1.06 3.54
N TYR A 256 8.27 -0.05 3.35
CA TYR A 256 9.38 0.29 4.25
C TYR A 256 9.49 1.79 4.49
N GLU A 257 10.01 2.20 5.66
CA GLU A 257 10.36 3.60 5.91
C GLU A 257 11.51 4.09 5.02
N SER A 258 12.37 3.16 4.57
CA SER A 258 13.56 3.44 3.77
C SER A 258 13.32 3.50 2.26
N GLU A 259 12.07 3.31 1.79
CA GLU A 259 11.77 3.30 0.35
C GLU A 259 12.41 4.46 -0.41
N PRO A 260 12.95 4.19 -1.61
CA PRO A 260 12.95 2.93 -2.37
C PRO A 260 14.09 1.97 -1.99
N LYS A 261 14.84 2.24 -0.91
CA LYS A 261 15.92 1.35 -0.45
C LYS A 261 15.33 0.25 0.44
N PRO A 262 15.83 -0.99 0.36
CA PRO A 262 15.42 -2.04 1.29
C PRO A 262 15.84 -1.70 2.72
N PRO A 263 15.13 -2.22 3.74
CA PRO A 263 15.40 -1.94 5.14
C PRO A 263 16.67 -2.69 5.61
N ALA A 264 17.79 -1.98 5.67
CA ALA A 264 19.13 -2.56 5.89
C ALA A 264 19.23 -3.47 7.12
N GLY A 265 18.57 -3.08 8.24
CA GLY A 265 18.59 -3.84 9.48
C GLY A 265 17.78 -5.14 9.46
N LEU A 266 16.98 -5.39 8.41
CA LEU A 266 16.14 -6.58 8.31
C LEU A 266 16.63 -7.60 7.27
N LEU A 267 17.67 -7.29 6.48
CA LEU A 267 18.08 -8.09 5.33
C LEU A 267 18.69 -9.45 5.70
N ASP A 268 19.26 -9.56 6.87
CA ASP A 268 19.90 -10.78 7.39
C ASP A 268 18.94 -11.64 8.25
N LEU A 269 17.71 -11.16 8.47
CA LEU A 269 16.71 -11.86 9.31
C LEU A 269 15.90 -12.85 8.46
N GLU A 270 16.18 -14.15 8.62
CA GLU A 270 15.46 -15.21 7.89
C GLU A 270 13.96 -15.31 8.21
N GLN A 271 13.53 -14.73 9.34
CA GLN A 271 12.12 -14.64 9.77
C GLN A 271 11.36 -13.49 9.08
N VAL A 272 12.05 -12.70 8.24
CA VAL A 272 11.46 -11.57 7.54
C VAL A 272 11.33 -11.89 6.05
N VAL A 273 10.13 -11.66 5.51
CA VAL A 273 9.84 -11.75 4.07
C VAL A 273 9.61 -10.35 3.54
N LEU A 274 10.33 -9.98 2.49
CA LEU A 274 10.32 -8.62 1.92
C LEU A 274 9.85 -8.67 0.47
N THR A 275 8.96 -7.75 0.08
CA THR A 275 8.55 -7.48 -1.31
C THR A 275 8.62 -5.99 -1.62
N PRO A 276 8.93 -5.56 -2.86
CA PRO A 276 9.32 -4.18 -3.16
C PRO A 276 8.13 -3.28 -3.51
N HIS A 277 7.17 -3.12 -2.59
CA HIS A 277 5.95 -2.31 -2.72
C HIS A 277 5.13 -2.67 -3.97
N ILE A 278 4.82 -3.97 -4.10
CA ILE A 278 4.13 -4.55 -5.26
C ILE A 278 2.78 -5.19 -4.94
N ALA A 279 2.28 -5.04 -3.72
CA ALA A 279 1.03 -5.68 -3.30
C ALA A 279 -0.16 -5.34 -4.22
N GLY A 280 -0.20 -4.15 -4.80
CA GLY A 280 -1.20 -3.73 -5.77
C GLY A 280 -0.79 -3.91 -7.24
N TRP A 281 0.31 -4.61 -7.53
CA TRP A 281 0.91 -4.65 -8.87
C TRP A 281 0.59 -5.97 -9.59
N SER A 282 -0.64 -6.10 -10.08
CA SER A 282 -1.01 -7.16 -11.02
C SER A 282 -1.51 -6.55 -12.33
N PRO A 283 -1.48 -7.30 -13.46
CA PRO A 283 -2.01 -6.80 -14.73
C PRO A 283 -3.45 -6.28 -14.62
N GLU A 284 -4.30 -6.99 -13.88
CA GLU A 284 -5.70 -6.65 -13.67
C GLU A 284 -5.84 -5.36 -12.85
N SER A 285 -5.05 -5.21 -11.78
CA SER A 285 -5.07 -4.02 -10.93
C SER A 285 -4.55 -2.80 -11.66
N VAL A 286 -3.46 -2.94 -12.43
CA VAL A 286 -2.90 -1.86 -13.24
C VAL A 286 -3.91 -1.42 -14.28
N GLN A 287 -4.55 -2.35 -15.01
CA GLN A 287 -5.59 -2.01 -15.99
C GLN A 287 -6.77 -1.30 -15.31
N ALA A 288 -7.26 -1.83 -14.19
CA ALA A 288 -8.37 -1.22 -13.45
C ALA A 288 -8.04 0.20 -12.95
N THR A 289 -6.78 0.49 -12.58
CA THR A 289 -6.38 1.85 -12.19
C THR A 289 -6.30 2.80 -13.39
N VAL A 290 -5.86 2.32 -14.55
CA VAL A 290 -5.88 3.10 -15.80
C VAL A 290 -7.32 3.42 -16.20
N ASP A 291 -8.20 2.43 -16.17
CA ASP A 291 -9.63 2.62 -16.49
C ASP A 291 -10.28 3.64 -15.54
N ARG A 292 -10.00 3.55 -14.23
CA ARG A 292 -10.47 4.51 -13.23
C ARG A 292 -9.92 5.92 -13.47
N PHE A 293 -8.66 6.05 -13.85
CA PHE A 293 -8.10 7.34 -14.25
C PHE A 293 -8.87 7.93 -15.42
N LEU A 294 -9.11 7.13 -16.47
CA LEU A 294 -9.87 7.55 -17.65
C LEU A 294 -11.31 7.94 -17.31
N GLU A 295 -11.98 7.22 -16.41
CA GLU A 295 -13.31 7.58 -15.90
C GLU A 295 -13.28 8.92 -15.15
N ASN A 296 -12.34 9.11 -14.22
CA ASN A 296 -12.17 10.37 -13.49
C ASN A 296 -11.94 11.55 -14.45
N ALA A 297 -11.04 11.39 -15.40
CA ALA A 297 -10.71 12.44 -16.36
C ALA A 297 -11.89 12.78 -17.29
N ARG A 298 -12.61 11.77 -17.79
CA ARG A 298 -13.82 11.97 -18.61
C ARG A 298 -14.91 12.70 -17.84
N GLY A 299 -15.20 12.23 -16.61
CA GLY A 299 -16.22 12.85 -15.74
C GLY A 299 -15.88 14.30 -15.41
N HIS A 300 -14.61 14.59 -15.10
CA HIS A 300 -14.14 15.94 -14.84
C HIS A 300 -14.31 16.85 -16.07
N LEU A 301 -13.81 16.42 -17.24
CA LEU A 301 -13.87 17.19 -18.49
C LEU A 301 -15.30 17.39 -18.99
N ALA A 302 -16.22 16.46 -18.68
CA ALA A 302 -17.65 16.58 -19.00
C ALA A 302 -18.43 17.43 -17.99
N GLY A 303 -17.81 17.90 -16.90
CA GLY A 303 -18.46 18.65 -15.84
C GLY A 303 -19.37 17.82 -14.90
N THR A 304 -19.30 16.48 -14.97
CA THR A 304 -20.06 15.57 -14.10
C THR A 304 -19.31 15.21 -12.82
N GLY A 305 -18.06 15.68 -12.67
CA GLY A 305 -17.20 15.41 -11.53
C GLY A 305 -16.35 14.14 -11.69
N VAL A 306 -15.50 13.88 -10.69
CA VAL A 306 -14.67 12.67 -10.63
C VAL A 306 -15.39 11.54 -9.90
N VAL A 307 -15.09 10.29 -10.26
CA VAL A 307 -15.72 9.09 -9.69
C VAL A 307 -15.19 8.78 -8.29
N SER A 308 -13.90 9.06 -8.05
CA SER A 308 -13.20 8.76 -6.80
C SER A 308 -12.48 10.01 -6.26
N PRO A 309 -13.22 11.00 -5.73
CA PRO A 309 -12.65 12.24 -5.19
C PRO A 309 -11.87 12.01 -3.90
N VAL A 310 -10.88 12.92 -3.66
CA VAL A 310 -10.09 12.98 -2.42
C VAL A 310 -10.45 14.23 -1.62
#